data_47788aa3bb447636b127c0c72a221e32
#
_entry.id   47788aa3bb447636b127c0c72a221e32
#
_cell.length_a   1.000
_cell.length_b   1.000
_cell.length_c   1.000
_cell.angle_alpha   90.00
_cell.angle_beta   90.00
_cell.angle_gamma   90.00
#
_symmetry.space_group_name_H-M   'P 1'
#
loop_
_entity.id
_entity.type
_entity.pdbx_description
1 polymer ?
#
loop_
_entity_poly.entity_id
_entity_poly.type
_entity_poly.pdbx_seq_one_letter_code
_entity_poly.pdbx_strand_id
1 'polypeptide(L)'
;MEGFEFGGERWWEFVAFAAREAKRRGMKIGMHNCPGYTVSGGPWITPELAMKKLVWSVAEKGVEPAQPETNLGFYRDIGTVERDGKVYRFGYTCTGSQCMPVAKSLLGRCLEADKMSSAAVNLHLDNVLAKDVGLDFILMDSYEAGPYDWTCDFRSEFERRRGYDPLPLLPAYVGAVADGAEKIKADMAKTVREL
;
A
#
# COMPACT_ATOMS: atom_id res chain seq x y z
N MET A 1 -15.47 -20.73 12.91
CA MET A 1 -16.79 -20.54 12.26
C MET A 1 -16.59 -20.85 10.79
N GLU A 2 -17.04 -22.02 10.37
CA GLU A 2 -17.01 -22.39 8.95
C GLU A 2 -18.14 -21.67 8.21
N GLY A 3 -17.84 -21.12 7.04
CA GLY A 3 -18.83 -20.55 6.13
C GLY A 3 -19.08 -19.05 6.18
N PHE A 4 -18.19 -18.27 6.81
CA PHE A 4 -18.26 -16.80 6.77
C PHE A 4 -17.11 -16.23 5.96
N GLU A 5 -17.43 -15.67 4.82
CA GLU A 5 -16.49 -14.84 4.05
C GLU A 5 -16.70 -13.38 4.42
N PHE A 6 -15.60 -12.67 4.73
CA PHE A 6 -15.62 -11.24 4.96
C PHE A 6 -16.16 -10.51 3.72
N GLY A 7 -17.17 -9.67 3.92
CA GLY A 7 -17.84 -8.99 2.82
C GLY A 7 -18.82 -9.86 2.01
N GLY A 8 -18.94 -11.15 2.32
CA GLY A 8 -19.93 -12.02 1.70
C GLY A 8 -21.37 -11.72 2.14
N GLU A 9 -22.37 -12.27 1.46
CA GLU A 9 -23.78 -11.97 1.70
C GLU A 9 -24.17 -12.25 3.16
N ARG A 10 -23.81 -13.40 3.69
CA ARG A 10 -24.12 -13.80 5.06
C ARG A 10 -23.41 -12.93 6.11
N TRP A 11 -22.21 -12.45 5.80
CA TRP A 11 -21.49 -11.52 6.66
C TRP A 11 -22.26 -10.18 6.77
N TRP A 12 -22.74 -9.66 5.65
CA TRP A 12 -23.55 -8.44 5.62
C TRP A 12 -24.91 -8.61 6.31
N GLU A 13 -25.54 -9.78 6.26
CA GLU A 13 -26.76 -10.06 7.02
C GLU A 13 -26.53 -9.92 8.54
N PHE A 14 -25.41 -10.41 9.06
CA PHE A 14 -25.08 -10.26 10.47
C PHE A 14 -24.74 -8.82 10.85
N VAL A 15 -24.02 -8.09 10.02
CA VAL A 15 -23.74 -6.66 10.25
C VAL A 15 -25.06 -5.88 10.28
N ALA A 16 -25.95 -6.12 9.34
CA ALA A 16 -27.28 -5.49 9.31
C ALA A 16 -28.14 -5.87 10.53
N PHE A 17 -28.08 -7.12 10.97
CA PHE A 17 -28.75 -7.55 12.21
C PHE A 17 -28.21 -6.80 13.42
N ALA A 18 -26.90 -6.74 13.58
CA ALA A 18 -26.27 -6.03 14.69
C ALA A 18 -26.60 -4.52 14.68
N ALA A 19 -26.62 -3.90 13.51
CA ALA A 19 -27.00 -2.50 13.36
C ALA A 19 -28.45 -2.23 13.78
N ARG A 20 -29.40 -3.08 13.36
CA ARG A 20 -30.80 -3.00 13.80
C ARG A 20 -30.96 -3.16 15.31
N GLU A 21 -30.27 -4.14 15.91
CA GLU A 21 -30.33 -4.38 17.36
C GLU A 21 -29.70 -3.23 18.16
N ALA A 22 -28.59 -2.66 17.70
CA ALA A 22 -28.01 -1.48 18.31
C ALA A 22 -28.98 -0.30 18.29
N LYS A 23 -29.58 -0.01 17.13
CA LYS A 23 -30.58 1.05 16.97
C LYS A 23 -31.80 0.84 17.87
N ARG A 24 -32.31 -0.40 17.97
CA ARG A 24 -33.45 -0.75 18.84
C ARG A 24 -33.13 -0.45 20.31
N ARG A 25 -31.86 -0.53 20.71
CA ARG A 25 -31.39 -0.25 22.09
C ARG A 25 -30.88 1.16 22.31
N GLY A 26 -31.00 2.05 21.32
CA GLY A 26 -30.49 3.41 21.40
C GLY A 26 -28.97 3.52 21.39
N MET A 27 -28.27 2.48 20.88
CA MET A 27 -26.83 2.42 20.78
C MET A 27 -26.36 2.82 19.37
N LYS A 28 -25.18 3.42 19.28
CA LYS A 28 -24.47 3.60 18.01
C LYS A 28 -23.58 2.40 17.73
N ILE A 29 -23.43 2.04 16.47
CA ILE A 29 -22.58 0.96 16.03
C ILE A 29 -21.72 1.40 14.83
N GLY A 30 -20.45 1.07 14.87
CA GLY A 30 -19.55 1.25 13.76
C GLY A 30 -18.84 -0.05 13.41
N MET A 31 -18.09 -0.01 12.34
CA MET A 31 -17.30 -1.12 11.86
C MET A 31 -15.87 -0.66 11.59
N HIS A 32 -14.89 -1.51 11.92
CA HIS A 32 -13.52 -1.29 11.48
C HIS A 32 -13.43 -1.47 9.96
N ASN A 33 -12.71 -0.59 9.28
CA ASN A 33 -12.68 -0.56 7.82
C ASN A 33 -11.79 -1.62 7.17
N CYS A 34 -11.04 -2.37 7.97
CA CYS A 34 -10.22 -3.47 7.48
C CYS A 34 -10.13 -4.61 8.51
N PRO A 35 -9.83 -5.83 8.08
CA PRO A 35 -9.59 -6.95 8.98
C PRO A 35 -8.13 -6.94 9.46
N GLY A 36 -7.85 -6.45 10.66
CA GLY A 36 -6.52 -6.45 11.24
C GLY A 36 -6.04 -5.09 11.73
N TYR A 37 -4.73 -4.89 11.80
CA TYR A 37 -4.08 -3.70 12.35
C TYR A 37 -3.57 -2.75 11.26
N THR A 38 -4.33 -2.61 10.19
CA THR A 38 -4.03 -1.74 9.05
C THR A 38 -5.15 -0.74 8.83
N VAL A 39 -4.84 0.35 8.14
CA VAL A 39 -5.82 1.41 7.89
C VAL A 39 -6.80 1.02 6.80
N SER A 40 -6.38 0.16 5.87
CA SER A 40 -7.19 -0.26 4.72
C SER A 40 -6.72 -1.62 4.21
N GLY A 41 -7.42 -2.17 3.26
CA GLY A 41 -7.05 -3.41 2.61
C GLY A 41 -8.15 -4.46 2.67
N GLY A 42 -7.96 -5.52 1.93
CA GLY A 42 -8.94 -6.59 1.84
C GLY A 42 -8.67 -7.50 0.65
N PRO A 43 -9.53 -8.52 0.43
CA PRO A 43 -9.34 -9.51 -0.62
C PRO A 43 -9.44 -8.95 -2.05
N TRP A 44 -9.97 -7.76 -2.20
CA TRP A 44 -10.08 -7.03 -3.48
C TRP A 44 -8.81 -6.26 -3.87
N ILE A 45 -7.81 -6.14 -2.98
CA ILE A 45 -6.56 -5.44 -3.28
C ILE A 45 -5.57 -6.40 -3.94
N THR A 46 -5.29 -6.15 -5.22
CA THR A 46 -4.25 -6.86 -5.97
C THR A 46 -2.87 -6.24 -5.74
N PRO A 47 -1.77 -6.91 -6.11
CA PRO A 47 -0.43 -6.32 -6.00
C PRO A 47 -0.27 -4.96 -6.70
N GLU A 48 -1.01 -4.72 -7.80
CA GLU A 48 -1.04 -3.45 -8.53
C GLU A 48 -1.65 -2.31 -7.71
N LEU A 49 -2.63 -2.63 -6.88
CA LEU A 49 -3.36 -1.67 -6.03
C LEU A 49 -2.86 -1.64 -4.59
N ALA A 50 -1.91 -2.51 -4.26
CA ALA A 50 -1.33 -2.58 -2.93
C ALA A 50 -0.31 -1.47 -2.68
N MET A 51 -0.10 -1.14 -1.42
CA MET A 51 1.04 -0.33 -0.96
C MET A 51 2.35 -0.84 -1.55
N LYS A 52 3.23 0.08 -1.91
CA LYS A 52 4.50 -0.21 -2.59
C LYS A 52 5.69 0.35 -1.83
N LYS A 53 6.82 -0.32 -2.02
CA LYS A 53 8.12 0.15 -1.55
C LYS A 53 9.14 0.09 -2.68
N LEU A 54 10.06 1.04 -2.64
CA LEU A 54 11.24 1.04 -3.49
C LEU A 54 12.11 -0.17 -3.15
N VAL A 55 12.63 -0.81 -4.19
CA VAL A 55 13.65 -1.89 -4.08
C VAL A 55 14.79 -1.61 -5.03
N TRP A 56 15.98 -2.06 -4.69
CA TRP A 56 17.16 -1.80 -5.49
C TRP A 56 18.21 -2.88 -5.35
N SER A 57 19.09 -2.94 -6.33
CA SER A 57 20.30 -3.76 -6.34
C SER A 57 21.45 -2.96 -6.92
N VAL A 58 22.67 -3.45 -6.74
CA VAL A 58 23.88 -2.77 -7.18
C VAL A 58 24.90 -3.78 -7.73
N ALA A 59 25.63 -3.36 -8.75
CA ALA A 59 26.78 -4.09 -9.30
C ALA A 59 27.92 -3.12 -9.60
N GLU A 60 29.10 -3.66 -9.85
CA GLU A 60 30.23 -2.89 -10.34
C GLU A 60 30.00 -2.38 -11.77
N LYS A 61 30.61 -1.26 -12.12
CA LYS A 61 30.54 -0.70 -13.47
C LYS A 61 30.87 -1.77 -14.55
N GLY A 62 29.98 -1.86 -15.54
CA GLY A 62 30.10 -2.84 -16.62
C GLY A 62 29.41 -4.18 -16.32
N VAL A 63 28.82 -4.35 -15.14
CA VAL A 63 27.99 -5.50 -14.77
C VAL A 63 26.55 -5.06 -14.60
N GLU A 64 25.62 -5.79 -15.22
CA GLU A 64 24.19 -5.51 -15.03
C GLU A 64 23.74 -5.96 -13.63
N PRO A 65 23.13 -5.08 -12.83
CA PRO A 65 22.61 -5.47 -11.50
C PRO A 65 21.47 -6.49 -11.64
N ALA A 66 21.48 -7.49 -10.78
CA ALA A 66 20.38 -8.44 -10.69
C ALA A 66 19.05 -7.74 -10.36
N GLN A 67 17.92 -8.37 -10.72
CA GLN A 67 16.63 -7.88 -10.27
C GLN A 67 16.57 -7.92 -8.73
N PRO A 68 16.11 -6.84 -8.08
CA PRO A 68 15.95 -6.83 -6.63
C PRO A 68 14.96 -7.88 -6.13
N GLU A 69 15.09 -8.28 -4.86
CA GLU A 69 14.10 -9.14 -4.21
C GLU A 69 12.73 -8.49 -4.16
N THR A 70 11.69 -9.29 -4.35
CA THR A 70 10.32 -8.82 -4.48
C THR A 70 9.37 -9.58 -3.57
N ASN A 71 8.25 -8.95 -3.23
CA ASN A 71 7.13 -9.61 -2.57
C ASN A 71 6.13 -10.13 -3.61
N LEU A 72 5.62 -11.33 -3.40
CA LEU A 72 4.58 -11.96 -4.22
C LEU A 72 4.89 -12.02 -5.72
N GLY A 73 6.17 -11.97 -6.10
CA GLY A 73 6.58 -11.93 -7.50
C GLY A 73 6.22 -10.62 -8.24
N PHE A 74 5.71 -9.61 -7.54
CA PHE A 74 5.37 -8.32 -8.14
C PHE A 74 6.61 -7.43 -8.22
N TYR A 75 6.96 -7.00 -9.42
CA TYR A 75 8.06 -6.08 -9.70
C TYR A 75 7.72 -5.16 -10.85
N ARG A 76 8.10 -3.90 -10.72
CA ARG A 76 8.12 -2.93 -11.83
C ARG A 76 9.44 -2.20 -11.82
N ASP A 77 10.11 -2.18 -12.96
CA ASP A 77 11.39 -1.51 -13.14
C ASP A 77 11.18 0.02 -13.20
N ILE A 78 12.07 0.76 -12.55
CA ILE A 78 12.13 2.23 -12.62
C ILE A 78 13.27 2.66 -13.55
N GLY A 79 14.39 1.94 -13.51
CA GLY A 79 15.56 2.21 -14.33
C GLY A 79 16.88 1.97 -13.60
N THR A 80 17.96 2.27 -14.30
CA THR A 80 19.33 2.13 -13.79
C THR A 80 20.04 3.47 -13.73
N VAL A 81 20.97 3.59 -12.77
CA VAL A 81 21.83 4.77 -12.60
C VAL A 81 23.27 4.32 -12.39
N GLU A 82 24.21 4.87 -13.17
CA GLU A 82 25.64 4.69 -12.92
C GLU A 82 26.13 5.85 -12.03
N ARG A 83 26.74 5.52 -10.88
CA ARG A 83 27.33 6.52 -9.99
C ARG A 83 28.48 5.90 -9.18
N ASP A 84 29.57 6.66 -9.06
CA ASP A 84 30.77 6.31 -8.26
C ASP A 84 31.33 4.91 -8.60
N GLY A 85 31.38 4.58 -9.90
CA GLY A 85 31.93 3.31 -10.38
C GLY A 85 30.99 2.10 -10.17
N LYS A 86 29.73 2.34 -9.81
CA LYS A 86 28.70 1.32 -9.61
C LYS A 86 27.48 1.59 -10.46
N VAL A 87 26.75 0.53 -10.77
CA VAL A 87 25.46 0.58 -11.46
C VAL A 87 24.39 0.15 -10.46
N TYR A 88 23.39 1.00 -10.25
CA TYR A 88 22.23 0.77 -9.39
C TYR A 88 21.01 0.49 -10.25
N ARG A 89 20.29 -0.57 -9.95
CA ARG A 89 19.00 -0.86 -10.56
C ARG A 89 17.90 -0.60 -9.53
N PHE A 90 16.94 0.21 -9.89
CA PHE A 90 15.79 0.55 -9.06
C PHE A 90 14.51 -0.02 -9.66
N GLY A 91 13.64 -0.44 -8.78
CA GLY A 91 12.29 -0.85 -9.09
C GLY A 91 11.41 -0.70 -7.85
N TYR A 92 10.16 -1.13 -7.95
CA TYR A 92 9.28 -1.20 -6.81
C TYR A 92 8.54 -2.53 -6.75
N THR A 93 8.19 -2.92 -5.53
CA THR A 93 7.38 -4.10 -5.23
C THR A 93 6.24 -3.74 -4.30
N CYS A 94 5.20 -4.56 -4.22
CA CYS A 94 4.18 -4.38 -3.20
C CYS A 94 4.77 -4.67 -1.81
N THR A 95 4.26 -4.00 -0.78
CA THR A 95 4.57 -4.36 0.60
C THR A 95 3.95 -5.72 0.92
N GLY A 96 4.48 -6.40 1.92
CA GLY A 96 3.87 -7.64 2.40
C GLY A 96 2.45 -7.40 2.92
N SER A 97 1.66 -8.45 3.01
CA SER A 97 0.34 -8.35 3.63
C SER A 97 0.47 -8.11 5.13
N GLN A 98 -0.28 -7.16 5.64
CA GLN A 98 -0.39 -6.87 7.06
C GLN A 98 -1.78 -7.19 7.63
N CYS A 99 -2.77 -7.40 6.75
CA CYS A 99 -4.10 -7.81 7.18
C CYS A 99 -4.11 -9.24 7.70
N MET A 100 -4.72 -9.44 8.85
CA MET A 100 -4.95 -10.78 9.39
C MET A 100 -5.79 -11.63 8.41
N PRO A 101 -5.52 -12.92 8.27
CA PRO A 101 -6.33 -13.79 7.45
C PRO A 101 -7.76 -13.84 8.01
N VAL A 102 -8.73 -13.38 7.23
CA VAL A 102 -10.14 -13.29 7.68
C VAL A 102 -10.89 -14.61 7.47
N ALA A 103 -10.45 -15.42 6.53
CA ALA A 103 -10.96 -16.77 6.31
C ALA A 103 -9.98 -17.60 5.50
N LYS A 104 -10.05 -18.93 5.63
CA LYS A 104 -9.22 -19.86 4.85
C LYS A 104 -9.44 -19.77 3.34
N SER A 105 -10.60 -19.26 2.91
CA SER A 105 -10.99 -19.09 1.50
C SER A 105 -10.33 -17.91 0.79
N LEU A 106 -9.78 -16.95 1.52
CA LEU A 106 -9.21 -15.74 0.97
C LEU A 106 -7.67 -15.81 1.01
N LEU A 107 -7.05 -16.61 0.16
CA LEU A 107 -5.59 -16.66 -0.09
C LEU A 107 -4.67 -16.40 1.13
N GLY A 108 -5.20 -16.55 2.34
CA GLY A 108 -4.53 -16.46 3.63
C GLY A 108 -4.03 -15.08 4.05
N ARG A 109 -3.99 -14.09 3.15
CA ARG A 109 -3.49 -12.75 3.45
C ARG A 109 -4.10 -11.70 2.53
N CYS A 110 -4.60 -10.61 3.10
CA CYS A 110 -5.05 -9.44 2.35
C CYS A 110 -3.93 -8.42 2.24
N LEU A 111 -3.84 -7.75 1.10
CA LEU A 111 -2.89 -6.67 0.89
C LEU A 111 -3.46 -5.35 1.39
N GLU A 112 -2.58 -4.49 1.89
CA GLU A 112 -2.89 -3.12 2.25
C GLU A 112 -3.06 -2.27 0.99
N ALA A 113 -4.11 -1.46 0.91
CA ALA A 113 -4.35 -0.57 -0.23
C ALA A 113 -3.29 0.54 -0.31
N ASP A 114 -2.89 0.90 -1.52
CA ASP A 114 -2.01 2.03 -1.79
C ASP A 114 -2.74 3.35 -1.52
N LYS A 115 -2.37 4.03 -0.45
CA LYS A 115 -2.99 5.30 -0.02
C LYS A 115 -2.59 6.50 -0.88
N MET A 116 -1.55 6.36 -1.71
CA MET A 116 -1.18 7.33 -2.73
C MET A 116 -1.89 7.09 -4.08
N SER A 117 -2.82 6.13 -4.14
CA SER A 117 -3.61 5.79 -5.33
C SER A 117 -5.09 5.96 -5.04
N SER A 118 -5.71 6.98 -5.63
CA SER A 118 -7.17 7.18 -5.52
C SER A 118 -7.97 5.97 -6.04
N ALA A 119 -7.46 5.25 -7.05
CA ALA A 119 -8.10 4.04 -7.54
C ALA A 119 -8.12 2.93 -6.47
N ALA A 120 -7.01 2.73 -5.75
CA ALA A 120 -6.93 1.73 -4.69
C ALA A 120 -7.82 2.10 -3.49
N VAL A 121 -7.80 3.39 -3.09
CA VAL A 121 -8.63 3.90 -1.99
C VAL A 121 -10.10 3.79 -2.33
N ASN A 122 -10.52 4.22 -3.51
CA ASN A 122 -11.92 4.13 -3.94
C ASN A 122 -12.40 2.67 -4.00
N LEU A 123 -11.60 1.77 -4.60
CA LEU A 123 -11.97 0.35 -4.63
C LEU A 123 -12.13 -0.22 -3.21
N HIS A 124 -11.26 0.18 -2.28
CA HIS A 124 -11.40 -0.24 -0.88
C HIS A 124 -12.70 0.27 -0.27
N LEU A 125 -12.98 1.56 -0.40
CA LEU A 125 -14.21 2.17 0.13
C LEU A 125 -15.47 1.56 -0.49
N ASP A 126 -15.49 1.36 -1.79
CA ASP A 126 -16.60 0.74 -2.50
C ASP A 126 -16.93 -0.67 -1.97
N ASN A 127 -15.92 -1.43 -1.55
CA ASN A 127 -16.12 -2.76 -0.98
C ASN A 127 -16.50 -2.71 0.51
N VAL A 128 -15.89 -1.83 1.30
CA VAL A 128 -16.19 -1.68 2.73
C VAL A 128 -17.55 -1.03 2.95
N LEU A 129 -17.99 -0.17 2.04
CA LEU A 129 -19.28 0.53 2.07
C LEU A 129 -20.28 -0.08 1.09
N ALA A 130 -20.03 -1.29 0.58
CA ALA A 130 -20.84 -1.93 -0.48
C ALA A 130 -22.34 -2.03 -0.15
N LYS A 131 -22.69 -2.04 1.13
CA LYS A 131 -24.10 -2.11 1.56
C LYS A 131 -24.38 -1.08 2.66
N ASP A 132 -25.42 -0.29 2.44
CA ASP A 132 -26.00 0.52 3.51
C ASP A 132 -26.77 -0.39 4.47
N VAL A 133 -26.13 -0.71 5.57
CA VAL A 133 -26.70 -1.57 6.61
C VAL A 133 -27.01 -0.80 7.91
N GLY A 134 -26.96 0.53 7.85
CA GLY A 134 -27.30 1.41 8.98
C GLY A 134 -26.19 1.51 10.03
N LEU A 135 -24.92 1.47 9.63
CA LEU A 135 -23.79 1.83 10.51
C LEU A 135 -23.77 3.33 10.75
N ASP A 136 -23.44 3.74 11.97
CA ASP A 136 -23.32 5.15 12.34
C ASP A 136 -21.95 5.74 11.99
N PHE A 137 -20.88 4.90 11.94
CA PHE A 137 -19.53 5.34 11.63
C PHE A 137 -18.64 4.19 11.16
N ILE A 138 -17.52 4.53 10.54
CA ILE A 138 -16.42 3.62 10.26
C ILE A 138 -15.22 4.03 11.11
N LEU A 139 -14.59 3.05 11.75
CA LEU A 139 -13.37 3.24 12.51
C LEU A 139 -12.18 2.96 11.59
N MET A 140 -11.28 3.93 11.52
CA MET A 140 -9.93 3.77 10.98
C MET A 140 -8.97 3.87 12.15
N ASP A 141 -8.29 2.78 12.46
CA ASP A 141 -7.40 2.71 13.60
C ASP A 141 -5.95 2.50 13.14
N SER A 142 -5.18 1.72 13.81
CA SER A 142 -3.76 1.44 13.66
C SER A 142 -3.21 1.52 12.23
N TYR A 143 -1.98 2.00 12.11
CA TYR A 143 -1.20 1.91 10.89
C TYR A 143 0.05 1.06 11.15
N GLU A 144 -0.06 -0.25 10.98
CA GLU A 144 1.01 -1.21 11.24
C GLU A 144 1.52 -1.90 9.96
N ALA A 145 1.17 -1.35 8.80
CA ALA A 145 1.52 -1.92 7.49
C ALA A 145 3.00 -1.73 7.10
N GLY A 146 3.78 -1.04 7.94
CA GLY A 146 5.18 -0.74 7.67
C GLY A 146 5.38 0.45 6.72
N PRO A 147 6.64 0.80 6.45
CA PRO A 147 6.95 1.93 5.58
C PRO A 147 6.57 1.63 4.13
N TYR A 148 6.08 2.66 3.45
CA TYR A 148 5.91 2.69 2.00
C TYR A 148 6.37 4.04 1.47
N ASP A 149 7.01 4.06 0.32
CA ASP A 149 7.66 5.22 -0.22
C ASP A 149 7.53 5.33 -1.75
N TRP A 150 6.67 4.49 -2.33
CA TRP A 150 6.46 4.45 -3.78
C TRP A 150 4.99 4.13 -4.13
N THR A 151 4.56 4.62 -5.30
CA THR A 151 3.33 4.23 -6.00
C THR A 151 3.57 4.14 -7.50
N CYS A 152 2.61 3.63 -8.27
CA CYS A 152 2.77 3.44 -9.71
C CYS A 152 3.20 4.72 -10.43
N ASP A 153 2.56 5.84 -10.12
CA ASP A 153 2.79 7.13 -10.77
C ASP A 153 3.78 8.03 -10.02
N PHE A 154 4.47 7.49 -9.01
CA PHE A 154 5.32 8.29 -8.12
C PHE A 154 6.37 9.11 -8.86
N ARG A 155 7.08 8.53 -9.83
CA ARG A 155 8.13 9.22 -10.57
C ARG A 155 7.60 10.45 -11.32
N SER A 156 6.50 10.30 -12.05
CA SER A 156 5.87 11.41 -12.79
C SER A 156 5.27 12.46 -11.85
N GLU A 157 4.64 12.05 -10.76
CA GLU A 157 4.12 12.97 -9.74
C GLU A 157 5.24 13.70 -9.00
N PHE A 158 6.34 13.03 -8.70
CA PHE A 158 7.53 13.66 -8.12
C PHE A 158 8.10 14.71 -9.08
N GLU A 159 8.32 14.35 -10.34
CA GLU A 159 8.85 15.26 -11.35
C GLU A 159 7.96 16.48 -11.54
N ARG A 160 6.64 16.28 -11.63
CA ARG A 160 5.66 17.37 -11.73
C ARG A 160 5.71 18.32 -10.53
N ARG A 161 5.91 17.79 -9.31
CA ARG A 161 5.88 18.57 -8.05
C ARG A 161 7.23 19.19 -7.69
N ARG A 162 8.33 18.51 -8.00
CA ARG A 162 9.70 18.90 -7.61
C ARG A 162 10.49 19.54 -8.75
N GLY A 163 10.06 19.37 -10.00
CA GLY A 163 10.69 19.93 -11.19
C GLY A 163 11.94 19.19 -11.67
N TYR A 164 12.18 17.97 -11.18
CA TYR A 164 13.30 17.13 -11.63
C TYR A 164 12.99 15.64 -11.45
N ASP A 165 13.66 14.79 -12.25
CA ASP A 165 13.54 13.33 -12.15
C ASP A 165 14.25 12.82 -10.89
N PRO A 166 13.58 12.04 -10.01
CA PRO A 166 14.21 11.47 -8.82
C PRO A 166 15.25 10.40 -9.12
N LEU A 167 15.16 9.70 -10.27
CA LEU A 167 15.98 8.52 -10.58
C LEU A 167 17.48 8.74 -10.38
N PRO A 168 18.12 9.83 -10.88
CA PRO A 168 19.55 10.06 -10.67
C PRO A 168 19.98 10.23 -9.21
N LEU A 169 19.04 10.56 -8.33
CA LEU A 169 19.27 10.79 -6.89
C LEU A 169 18.83 9.61 -6.00
N LEU A 170 18.21 8.57 -6.56
CA LEU A 170 17.81 7.41 -5.79
C LEU A 170 18.98 6.70 -5.09
N PRO A 171 20.21 6.63 -5.63
CA PRO A 171 21.36 6.12 -4.87
C PRO A 171 21.63 6.88 -3.57
N ALA A 172 21.40 8.20 -3.57
CA ALA A 172 21.52 9.03 -2.36
C ALA A 172 20.31 8.85 -1.42
N TYR A 173 19.11 8.68 -1.97
CA TYR A 173 17.91 8.38 -1.18
C TYR A 173 18.07 7.12 -0.34
N VAL A 174 18.56 6.03 -0.94
CA VAL A 174 18.77 4.75 -0.25
C VAL A 174 20.04 4.71 0.61
N GLY A 175 20.79 5.81 0.70
CA GLY A 175 21.97 5.93 1.53
C GLY A 175 23.25 5.31 0.97
N ALA A 176 23.26 4.94 -0.31
CA ALA A 176 24.44 4.40 -0.98
C ALA A 176 25.46 5.50 -1.36
N VAL A 177 24.99 6.75 -1.47
CA VAL A 177 25.81 7.93 -1.79
C VAL A 177 25.39 9.08 -0.86
N ALA A 178 26.36 9.86 -0.38
CA ALA A 178 26.08 10.97 0.54
C ALA A 178 25.61 12.25 -0.17
N ASP A 179 26.13 12.54 -1.36
CA ASP A 179 25.84 13.76 -2.10
C ASP A 179 24.38 13.79 -2.56
N GLY A 180 23.67 14.86 -2.17
CA GLY A 180 22.26 15.07 -2.48
C GLY A 180 21.27 14.34 -1.55
N ALA A 181 21.74 13.57 -0.54
CA ALA A 181 20.90 12.74 0.30
C ALA A 181 19.83 13.52 1.07
N GLU A 182 20.19 14.62 1.71
CA GLU A 182 19.25 15.43 2.50
C GLU A 182 18.13 16.01 1.62
N LYS A 183 18.49 16.54 0.45
CA LYS A 183 17.52 17.10 -0.48
C LYS A 183 16.55 16.06 -0.99
N ILE A 184 17.06 14.92 -1.50
CA ILE A 184 16.18 13.89 -2.07
C ILE A 184 15.28 13.28 -1.01
N LYS A 185 15.76 12.99 0.20
CA LYS A 185 14.94 12.46 1.30
C LYS A 185 13.81 13.41 1.68
N ALA A 186 14.11 14.73 1.78
CA ALA A 186 13.09 15.73 2.08
C ALA A 186 12.03 15.82 0.97
N ASP A 187 12.46 15.82 -0.30
CA ASP A 187 11.57 15.92 -1.45
C ASP A 187 10.72 14.65 -1.63
N MET A 188 11.28 13.45 -1.40
CA MET A 188 10.55 12.18 -1.38
C MET A 188 9.47 12.20 -0.29
N ALA A 189 9.85 12.51 0.95
CA ALA A 189 8.92 12.57 2.07
C ALA A 189 7.82 13.62 1.87
N LYS A 190 8.16 14.76 1.26
CA LYS A 190 7.18 15.78 0.91
C LYS A 190 6.22 15.30 -0.17
N THR A 191 6.70 14.60 -1.18
CA THR A 191 5.87 14.05 -2.26
C THR A 191 4.90 13.00 -1.75
N VAL A 192 5.35 12.08 -0.90
CA VAL A 192 4.48 11.08 -0.24
C VAL A 192 3.35 11.75 0.55
N ARG A 193 3.63 12.86 1.24
CA ARG A 193 2.58 13.58 2.01
C ARG A 193 1.60 14.37 1.16
N GLU A 194 1.96 14.68 -0.08
CA GLU A 194 1.14 15.44 -1.01
C GLU A 194 0.29 14.56 -1.95
N LEU A 195 0.55 13.26 -1.99
CA LEU A 195 -0.22 12.27 -2.71
C LEU A 195 -1.32 11.65 -1.83
#